data_58b7615a6acec461988c502adad2846d
#
_entry.id   58b7615a6acec461988c502adad2846d
#
_cell.length_a   1.000
_cell.length_b   1.000
_cell.length_c   1.000
_cell.angle_alpha   90.00
_cell.angle_beta   90.00
_cell.angle_gamma   90.00
#
_symmetry.space_group_name_H-M   'P 1'
#
loop_
_entity.id
_entity.type
_entity.pdbx_description
1 polymer ?
#
loop_
_entity_poly.entity_id
_entity_poly.type
_entity_poly.pdbx_seq_one_letter_code
_entity_poly.pdbx_strand_id
1 'polypeptide(L)'
;TLHADGAVNNAGGNLLAGNGLRLEAGSDLNNQSGTLSGDDVRLAVQRLDNAQGQVIGQGNLELTAGRLDNQRGLIGAGKALNVHAGDWDNRGGTAQGETAVTATASNLNNDGGKLLSGHASTLQTSGNATNRGGEISATVLTVQSDRLDNTQGKVIGRQRLNLHARQGLDNTQGLLGAGEMLTVSSEIGRA
;
A
#
# COMPACT_ATOMS: atom_id res chain seq x y z
N THR A 1 13.98 -4.15 19.17
CA THR A 1 14.36 -4.91 17.96
C THR A 1 14.08 -6.37 18.19
N LEU A 2 13.43 -7.04 17.23
CA LEU A 2 13.23 -8.47 17.16
C LEU A 2 13.91 -8.97 15.88
N HIS A 3 14.80 -9.93 16.02
CA HIS A 3 15.44 -10.61 14.89
C HIS A 3 15.18 -12.12 15.03
N ALA A 4 14.67 -12.73 13.96
CA ALA A 4 14.42 -14.16 13.89
C ALA A 4 14.99 -14.72 12.58
N ASP A 5 15.79 -15.78 12.67
CA ASP A 5 16.32 -16.46 11.47
C ASP A 5 15.21 -17.18 10.67
N GLY A 6 14.14 -17.55 11.33
CA GLY A 6 12.97 -18.22 10.75
C GLY A 6 11.74 -17.34 10.71
N ALA A 7 10.57 -17.98 10.80
CA ALA A 7 9.28 -17.31 10.79
C ALA A 7 8.92 -16.76 12.18
N VAL A 8 8.14 -15.67 12.19
CA VAL A 8 7.53 -15.10 13.39
C VAL A 8 6.02 -15.28 13.33
N ASN A 9 5.43 -15.81 14.36
CA ASN A 9 3.97 -15.97 14.45
C ASN A 9 3.40 -15.06 15.55
N ASN A 10 2.64 -14.05 15.14
CA ASN A 10 1.89 -13.12 15.98
C ASN A 10 0.38 -13.19 15.69
N ALA A 11 -0.12 -14.33 15.18
CA ALA A 11 -1.54 -14.47 14.87
C ALA A 11 -2.40 -14.27 16.14
N GLY A 12 -3.31 -13.30 16.10
CA GLY A 12 -4.13 -12.89 17.24
C GLY A 12 -3.35 -12.30 18.43
N GLY A 13 -2.02 -12.16 18.29
CA GLY A 13 -1.13 -11.64 19.32
C GLY A 13 -0.86 -10.14 19.21
N ASN A 14 -0.12 -9.61 20.17
CA ASN A 14 0.27 -8.21 20.21
C ASN A 14 1.78 -8.09 20.40
N LEU A 15 2.47 -7.45 19.46
CA LEU A 15 3.84 -6.99 19.58
C LEU A 15 3.84 -5.46 19.64
N LEU A 16 4.01 -4.94 20.85
CA LEU A 16 3.89 -3.50 21.12
C LEU A 16 5.24 -2.96 21.61
N ALA A 17 5.70 -1.89 21.02
CA ALA A 17 6.90 -1.17 21.46
C ALA A 17 6.52 0.27 21.82
N GLY A 18 6.95 0.74 23.01
CA GLY A 18 6.73 2.13 23.44
C GLY A 18 7.48 3.16 22.61
N ASN A 19 8.56 2.73 21.95
CA ASN A 19 9.33 3.56 21.02
C ASN A 19 9.33 2.86 19.63
N GLY A 20 10.50 2.60 19.03
CA GLY A 20 10.57 1.97 17.72
C GLY A 20 10.40 0.43 17.79
N LEU A 21 9.61 -0.12 16.87
CA LEU A 21 9.52 -1.55 16.59
C LEU A 21 10.32 -1.87 15.33
N ARG A 22 11.43 -2.57 15.47
CA ARG A 22 12.15 -3.16 14.34
C ARG A 22 12.03 -4.67 14.39
N LEU A 23 11.47 -5.26 13.34
CA LEU A 23 11.32 -6.70 13.19
C LEU A 23 11.91 -7.13 11.86
N GLU A 24 12.83 -8.09 11.95
CA GLU A 24 13.44 -8.77 10.81
C GLU A 24 13.19 -10.27 10.97
N ALA A 25 12.54 -10.89 9.99
CA ALA A 25 12.38 -12.33 9.95
C ALA A 25 13.01 -12.89 8.67
N GLY A 26 13.79 -13.94 8.81
CA GLY A 26 14.43 -14.61 7.68
C GLY A 26 13.43 -15.30 6.73
N SER A 27 12.17 -15.41 7.15
CA SER A 27 11.09 -15.99 6.37
C SER A 27 9.79 -15.20 6.57
N ASP A 28 8.73 -15.83 7.07
CA ASP A 28 7.39 -15.26 7.13
C ASP A 28 7.10 -14.58 8.46
N LEU A 29 6.31 -13.51 8.42
CA LEU A 29 5.66 -12.90 9.57
C LEU A 29 4.15 -13.09 9.43
N ASN A 30 3.57 -13.90 10.30
CA ASN A 30 2.13 -14.07 10.40
C ASN A 30 1.59 -13.10 11.47
N ASN A 31 0.83 -12.10 11.04
CA ASN A 31 0.13 -11.13 11.89
C ASN A 31 -1.39 -11.19 11.65
N GLN A 32 -1.93 -12.33 11.24
CA GLN A 32 -3.37 -12.48 11.03
C GLN A 32 -4.14 -12.13 12.31
N SER A 33 -5.07 -11.19 12.23
CA SER A 33 -5.84 -10.68 13.37
C SER A 33 -4.98 -10.21 14.55
N GLY A 34 -3.67 -10.07 14.38
CA GLY A 34 -2.73 -9.59 15.39
C GLY A 34 -2.45 -8.10 15.26
N THR A 35 -1.70 -7.57 16.20
CA THR A 35 -1.28 -6.17 16.23
C THR A 35 0.23 -6.04 16.35
N LEU A 36 0.83 -5.25 15.47
CA LEU A 36 2.19 -4.76 15.55
C LEU A 36 2.14 -3.24 15.72
N SER A 37 2.73 -2.69 16.75
CA SER A 37 2.70 -1.24 16.98
C SER A 37 3.98 -0.71 17.63
N GLY A 38 4.33 0.52 17.27
CA GLY A 38 5.43 1.28 17.84
C GLY A 38 5.38 2.75 17.41
N ASP A 39 6.30 3.57 17.91
CA ASP A 39 6.46 4.93 17.42
C ASP A 39 6.87 4.90 15.95
N ASP A 40 8.10 4.50 15.64
CA ASP A 40 8.50 4.14 14.29
C ASP A 40 8.48 2.61 14.14
N VAL A 41 7.89 2.13 13.05
CA VAL A 41 7.82 0.69 12.75
C VAL A 41 8.63 0.38 11.51
N ARG A 42 9.51 -0.61 11.60
CA ARG A 42 10.27 -1.12 10.47
C ARG A 42 10.16 -2.64 10.42
N LEU A 43 9.63 -3.13 9.32
CA LEU A 43 9.46 -4.55 9.05
C LEU A 43 10.26 -4.95 7.80
N ALA A 44 11.05 -6.03 7.89
CA ALA A 44 11.76 -6.62 6.76
C ALA A 44 11.58 -8.14 6.80
N VAL A 45 10.81 -8.68 5.85
CA VAL A 45 10.39 -10.08 5.85
C VAL A 45 10.25 -10.61 4.42
N GLN A 46 10.26 -11.94 4.23
CA GLN A 46 9.95 -12.51 2.91
C GLN A 46 8.46 -12.41 2.60
N ARG A 47 7.61 -12.74 3.58
CA ARG A 47 6.16 -12.60 3.47
C ARG A 47 5.61 -11.99 4.75
N LEU A 48 4.74 -10.99 4.61
CA LEU A 48 3.87 -10.51 5.66
C LEU A 48 2.43 -10.94 5.37
N ASP A 49 1.85 -11.69 6.30
CA ASP A 49 0.43 -11.96 6.34
C ASP A 49 -0.20 -11.10 7.43
N ASN A 50 -0.83 -10.00 7.04
CA ASN A 50 -1.55 -9.05 7.89
C ASN A 50 -3.06 -9.11 7.63
N ALA A 51 -3.58 -10.27 7.18
CA ALA A 51 -5.01 -10.40 6.94
C ALA A 51 -5.81 -10.16 8.23
N GLN A 52 -6.73 -9.19 8.19
CA GLN A 52 -7.51 -8.72 9.35
C GLN A 52 -6.65 -8.21 10.53
N GLY A 53 -5.34 -8.14 10.37
CA GLY A 53 -4.39 -7.65 11.38
C GLY A 53 -4.14 -6.14 11.27
N GLN A 54 -3.32 -5.65 12.17
CA GLN A 54 -2.95 -4.24 12.23
C GLN A 54 -1.43 -4.07 12.34
N VAL A 55 -0.89 -3.17 11.53
CA VAL A 55 0.49 -2.69 11.65
C VAL A 55 0.43 -1.17 11.76
N ILE A 56 0.82 -0.61 12.91
CA ILE A 56 0.63 0.80 13.23
C ILE A 56 1.94 1.42 13.69
N GLY A 57 2.42 2.40 12.93
CA GLY A 57 3.47 3.33 13.35
C GLY A 57 2.84 4.67 13.78
N GLN A 58 3.05 5.11 15.01
CA GLN A 58 2.59 6.44 15.44
C GLN A 58 3.35 7.56 14.69
N GLY A 59 4.61 7.31 14.33
CA GLY A 59 5.45 8.10 13.46
C GLY A 59 5.51 7.52 12.06
N ASN A 60 6.70 7.08 11.64
CA ASN A 60 6.91 6.50 10.32
C ASN A 60 6.71 4.98 10.34
N LEU A 61 6.28 4.43 9.22
CA LEU A 61 6.22 3.00 8.99
C LEU A 61 6.95 2.66 7.70
N GLU A 62 7.95 1.79 7.80
CA GLU A 62 8.69 1.23 6.68
C GLU A 62 8.46 -0.28 6.63
N LEU A 63 8.00 -0.78 5.49
CA LEU A 63 7.69 -2.19 5.27
C LEU A 63 8.35 -2.67 4.00
N THR A 64 9.18 -3.71 4.12
CA THR A 64 9.76 -4.44 3.00
C THR A 64 9.33 -5.89 3.07
N ALA A 65 8.67 -6.39 2.02
CA ALA A 65 8.22 -7.77 1.93
C ALA A 65 8.26 -8.28 0.47
N GLY A 66 8.68 -9.52 0.27
CA GLY A 66 8.54 -10.17 -1.05
C GLY A 66 7.06 -10.36 -1.42
N ARG A 67 6.23 -10.70 -0.43
CA ARG A 67 4.77 -10.75 -0.56
C ARG A 67 4.10 -10.08 0.64
N LEU A 68 3.15 -9.21 0.37
CA LEU A 68 2.35 -8.51 1.37
C LEU A 68 0.87 -8.85 1.20
N ASP A 69 0.29 -9.51 2.20
CA ASP A 69 -1.14 -9.73 2.32
C ASP A 69 -1.70 -8.80 3.40
N ASN A 70 -2.55 -7.85 3.01
CA ASN A 70 -3.25 -6.92 3.90
C ASN A 70 -4.77 -7.01 3.68
N GLN A 71 -5.27 -8.19 3.32
CA GLN A 71 -6.71 -8.35 3.09
C GLN A 71 -7.52 -8.00 4.34
N ARG A 72 -8.40 -6.98 4.23
CA ARG A 72 -9.21 -6.46 5.36
C ARG A 72 -8.38 -6.04 6.58
N GLY A 73 -7.05 -5.92 6.42
CA GLY A 73 -6.14 -5.46 7.46
C GLY A 73 -5.91 -3.96 7.41
N LEU A 74 -5.18 -3.46 8.38
CA LEU A 74 -4.76 -2.06 8.49
C LEU A 74 -3.24 -1.96 8.52
N ILE A 75 -2.70 -1.12 7.65
CA ILE A 75 -1.33 -0.63 7.72
C ILE A 75 -1.41 0.89 7.84
N GLY A 76 -1.01 1.45 8.98
CA GLY A 76 -1.17 2.88 9.26
C GLY A 76 0.10 3.53 9.78
N ALA A 77 0.43 4.72 9.25
CA ALA A 77 1.49 5.57 9.75
C ALA A 77 0.94 6.95 10.13
N GLY A 78 1.27 7.42 11.33
CA GLY A 78 0.94 8.78 11.78
C GLY A 78 1.75 9.86 11.05
N LYS A 79 2.79 9.47 10.32
CA LYS A 79 3.54 10.33 9.40
C LYS A 79 3.61 9.68 8.03
N ALA A 80 4.77 9.20 7.63
CA ALA A 80 5.00 8.62 6.31
C ALA A 80 4.90 7.09 6.34
N LEU A 81 4.17 6.54 5.38
CA LEU A 81 4.13 5.11 5.07
C LEU A 81 4.99 4.84 3.85
N ASN A 82 6.01 4.00 4.02
CA ASN A 82 6.84 3.50 2.93
C ASN A 82 6.66 1.99 2.79
N VAL A 83 6.17 1.54 1.65
CA VAL A 83 5.98 0.11 1.33
C VAL A 83 6.83 -0.26 0.13
N HIS A 84 7.63 -1.31 0.30
CA HIS A 84 8.31 -1.97 -0.80
C HIS A 84 7.91 -3.45 -0.80
N ALA A 85 7.14 -3.85 -1.80
CA ALA A 85 6.62 -5.20 -1.89
C ALA A 85 6.87 -5.83 -3.28
N GLY A 86 6.94 -7.16 -3.34
CA GLY A 86 6.76 -7.87 -4.59
C GLY A 86 5.29 -7.84 -4.98
N ASP A 87 4.53 -8.84 -4.59
CA ASP A 87 3.06 -8.83 -4.76
C ASP A 87 2.37 -8.25 -3.52
N TRP A 88 1.50 -7.28 -3.72
CA TRP A 88 0.72 -6.66 -2.65
C TRP A 88 -0.78 -6.89 -2.84
N ASP A 89 -1.38 -7.61 -1.92
CA ASP A 89 -2.82 -7.83 -1.83
C ASP A 89 -3.42 -6.96 -0.72
N ASN A 90 -4.13 -5.89 -1.10
CA ASN A 90 -4.81 -4.97 -0.19
C ASN A 90 -6.34 -5.04 -0.36
N ARG A 91 -6.89 -6.17 -0.79
CA ARG A 91 -8.33 -6.30 -1.01
C ARG A 91 -9.14 -6.04 0.25
N GLY A 92 -10.02 -5.04 0.20
CA GLY A 92 -10.82 -4.61 1.34
C GLY A 92 -10.01 -4.09 2.53
N GLY A 93 -8.68 -4.04 2.43
CA GLY A 93 -7.77 -3.52 3.45
C GLY A 93 -7.54 -2.01 3.33
N THR A 94 -6.87 -1.44 4.31
CA THR A 94 -6.49 -0.03 4.33
C THR A 94 -4.99 0.10 4.53
N ALA A 95 -4.34 0.90 3.69
CA ALA A 95 -2.98 1.38 3.91
C ALA A 95 -2.99 2.91 3.86
N GLN A 96 -2.47 3.55 4.91
CA GLN A 96 -2.56 5.00 5.04
C GLN A 96 -1.32 5.61 5.67
N GLY A 97 -1.00 6.83 5.24
CA GLY A 97 0.01 7.70 5.85
C GLY A 97 -0.52 9.12 5.98
N GLU A 98 -0.40 9.74 7.15
CA GLU A 98 -0.94 11.07 7.35
C GLU A 98 -0.23 12.12 6.49
N THR A 99 1.09 12.05 6.37
CA THR A 99 1.85 13.00 5.56
C THR A 99 2.17 12.49 4.16
N ALA A 100 2.52 11.22 4.01
CA ALA A 100 2.87 10.66 2.71
C ALA A 100 2.63 9.15 2.66
N VAL A 101 2.36 8.66 1.45
CA VAL A 101 2.46 7.23 1.12
C VAL A 101 3.39 7.08 -0.08
N THR A 102 4.48 6.35 0.10
CA THR A 102 5.35 5.92 -1.00
C THR A 102 5.28 4.42 -1.09
N ALA A 103 4.80 3.92 -2.21
CA ALA A 103 4.61 2.49 -2.41
C ALA A 103 5.20 2.03 -3.74
N THR A 104 6.03 1.00 -3.67
CA THR A 104 6.53 0.29 -4.85
C THR A 104 6.16 -1.19 -4.74
N ALA A 105 5.65 -1.75 -5.83
CA ALA A 105 5.30 -3.16 -5.90
C ALA A 105 5.54 -3.74 -7.29
N SER A 106 5.67 -5.07 -7.41
CA SER A 106 5.58 -5.71 -8.72
C SER A 106 4.13 -5.67 -9.19
N ASN A 107 3.19 -6.14 -8.38
CA ASN A 107 1.75 -6.05 -8.63
C ASN A 107 1.02 -5.55 -7.40
N LEU A 108 -0.10 -4.85 -7.62
CA LEU A 108 -0.99 -4.41 -6.56
C LEU A 108 -2.42 -4.84 -6.84
N ASN A 109 -3.06 -5.44 -5.85
CA ASN A 109 -4.51 -5.63 -5.84
C ASN A 109 -5.14 -4.81 -4.71
N ASN A 110 -5.81 -3.70 -5.06
CA ASN A 110 -6.54 -2.83 -4.13
C ASN A 110 -8.06 -2.90 -4.34
N ASP A 111 -8.57 -4.04 -4.81
CA ASP A 111 -10.01 -4.18 -5.07
C ASP A 111 -10.82 -4.03 -3.78
N GLY A 112 -11.74 -3.06 -3.74
CA GLY A 112 -12.49 -2.69 -2.54
C GLY A 112 -11.64 -2.14 -1.38
N GLY A 113 -10.32 -2.02 -1.56
CA GLY A 113 -9.38 -1.53 -0.56
C GLY A 113 -9.16 -0.02 -0.62
N LYS A 114 -8.34 0.49 0.29
CA LYS A 114 -8.02 1.91 0.40
C LYS A 114 -6.52 2.15 0.51
N LEU A 115 -6.01 3.07 -0.31
CA LEU A 115 -4.66 3.65 -0.21
C LEU A 115 -4.82 5.16 -0.03
N LEU A 116 -4.55 5.66 1.18
CA LEU A 116 -4.88 7.02 1.55
C LEU A 116 -3.65 7.79 2.03
N SER A 117 -3.50 9.02 1.56
CA SER A 117 -2.49 9.95 2.06
C SER A 117 -3.09 11.32 2.35
N GLY A 118 -2.67 11.91 3.46
CA GLY A 118 -3.06 13.28 3.82
C GLY A 118 -2.48 14.32 2.87
N HIS A 119 -1.24 14.14 2.39
CA HIS A 119 -0.57 15.10 1.51
C HIS A 119 -0.15 14.45 0.18
N ALA A 120 1.08 13.97 0.06
CA ALA A 120 1.59 13.41 -1.18
C ALA A 120 1.50 11.89 -1.20
N SER A 121 1.24 11.30 -2.35
CA SER A 121 1.37 9.85 -2.55
C SER A 121 2.01 9.54 -3.88
N THR A 122 2.92 8.58 -3.85
CA THR A 122 3.50 7.97 -5.05
C THR A 122 3.27 6.47 -4.99
N LEU A 123 2.53 5.95 -5.95
CA LEU A 123 2.31 4.53 -6.16
C LEU A 123 2.96 4.12 -7.47
N GLN A 124 3.89 3.18 -7.41
CA GLN A 124 4.56 2.65 -8.58
C GLN A 124 4.49 1.13 -8.60
N THR A 125 3.93 0.57 -9.66
CA THR A 125 3.99 -0.87 -9.93
C THR A 125 4.76 -1.14 -11.21
N SER A 126 5.58 -2.18 -11.20
CA SER A 126 6.29 -2.62 -12.42
C SER A 126 5.42 -3.50 -13.32
N GLY A 127 4.29 -3.99 -12.83
CA GLY A 127 3.28 -4.77 -13.51
C GLY A 127 1.90 -4.14 -13.35
N ASN A 128 0.92 -4.96 -12.98
CA ASN A 128 -0.48 -4.55 -12.93
C ASN A 128 -0.87 -3.94 -11.58
N ALA A 129 -1.74 -2.94 -11.64
CA ALA A 129 -2.48 -2.45 -10.49
C ALA A 129 -3.99 -2.63 -10.73
N THR A 130 -4.70 -3.17 -9.75
CA THR A 130 -6.16 -3.21 -9.77
C THR A 130 -6.71 -2.40 -8.59
N ASN A 131 -7.78 -1.65 -8.86
CA ASN A 131 -8.47 -0.79 -7.89
C ASN A 131 -9.99 -0.86 -8.11
N ARG A 132 -10.51 -2.05 -8.41
CA ARG A 132 -11.93 -2.24 -8.69
C ARG A 132 -12.76 -1.96 -7.45
N GLY A 133 -13.66 -0.96 -7.52
CA GLY A 133 -14.44 -0.53 -6.37
C GLY A 133 -13.60 0.00 -5.19
N GLY A 134 -12.27 0.12 -5.35
CA GLY A 134 -11.35 0.62 -4.34
C GLY A 134 -11.13 2.14 -4.40
N GLU A 135 -10.34 2.65 -3.49
CA GLU A 135 -9.99 4.06 -3.41
C GLU A 135 -8.48 4.27 -3.27
N ILE A 136 -7.92 5.11 -4.13
CA ILE A 136 -6.55 5.63 -4.01
C ILE A 136 -6.66 7.15 -3.96
N SER A 137 -6.25 7.78 -2.85
CA SER A 137 -6.46 9.22 -2.67
C SER A 137 -5.30 9.89 -1.94
N ALA A 138 -4.93 11.08 -2.44
CA ALA A 138 -3.96 11.97 -1.81
C ALA A 138 -4.25 13.42 -2.17
N THR A 139 -3.54 14.39 -1.59
CA THR A 139 -3.60 15.78 -2.06
C THR A 139 -2.88 15.91 -3.40
N VAL A 140 -1.66 15.41 -3.49
CA VAL A 140 -0.92 15.26 -4.75
C VAL A 140 -0.65 13.78 -4.97
N LEU A 141 -1.22 13.20 -6.01
CA LEU A 141 -1.14 11.77 -6.28
C LEU A 141 -0.39 11.51 -7.59
N THR A 142 0.60 10.65 -7.53
CA THR A 142 1.27 10.09 -8.69
C THR A 142 1.07 8.58 -8.71
N VAL A 143 0.56 8.05 -9.83
CA VAL A 143 0.37 6.61 -10.05
C VAL A 143 1.08 6.21 -11.34
N GLN A 144 1.91 5.19 -11.26
CA GLN A 144 2.61 4.59 -12.40
C GLN A 144 2.42 3.08 -12.38
N SER A 145 2.00 2.50 -13.49
CA SER A 145 1.79 1.04 -13.63
C SER A 145 1.95 0.61 -15.08
N ASP A 146 2.08 -0.70 -15.32
CA ASP A 146 1.91 -1.21 -16.68
C ASP A 146 0.44 -1.11 -17.08
N ARG A 147 -0.44 -1.70 -16.29
CA ARG A 147 -1.89 -1.61 -16.46
C ARG A 147 -2.55 -1.15 -15.18
N LEU A 148 -3.52 -0.27 -15.30
CA LEU A 148 -4.40 0.10 -14.20
C LEU A 148 -5.85 -0.27 -14.57
N ASP A 149 -6.45 -1.11 -13.73
CA ASP A 149 -7.88 -1.39 -13.76
C ASP A 149 -8.55 -0.66 -12.59
N ASN A 150 -9.23 0.43 -12.90
CA ASN A 150 -9.99 1.26 -11.96
C ASN A 150 -11.50 1.10 -12.15
N THR A 151 -11.96 -0.06 -12.63
CA THR A 151 -13.39 -0.31 -12.82
C THR A 151 -14.16 -0.06 -11.53
N GLN A 152 -15.15 0.85 -11.56
CA GLN A 152 -15.94 1.28 -10.40
C GLN A 152 -15.12 1.86 -9.23
N GLY A 153 -13.81 1.99 -9.38
CA GLY A 153 -12.89 2.50 -8.37
C GLY A 153 -12.73 4.03 -8.44
N LYS A 154 -11.98 4.56 -7.49
CA LYS A 154 -11.67 5.99 -7.39
C LYS A 154 -10.16 6.19 -7.29
N VAL A 155 -9.61 7.05 -8.14
CA VAL A 155 -8.24 7.55 -8.07
C VAL A 155 -8.30 9.08 -8.03
N ILE A 156 -7.98 9.67 -6.86
CA ILE A 156 -8.26 11.08 -6.60
C ILE A 156 -6.99 11.79 -6.09
N GLY A 157 -6.51 12.76 -6.86
CA GLY A 157 -5.60 13.77 -6.37
C GLY A 157 -6.39 15.03 -5.99
N ARG A 158 -6.61 15.31 -4.71
CA ARG A 158 -7.46 16.44 -4.29
C ARG A 158 -7.04 17.77 -4.91
N GLN A 159 -5.75 17.96 -5.18
CA GLN A 159 -5.22 19.04 -5.99
C GLN A 159 -4.75 18.50 -7.34
N ARG A 160 -3.83 17.55 -7.35
CA ARG A 160 -3.20 17.08 -8.59
C ARG A 160 -3.18 15.57 -8.67
N LEU A 161 -3.54 15.03 -9.83
CA LEU A 161 -3.38 13.63 -10.20
C LEU A 161 -2.49 13.52 -11.45
N ASN A 162 -1.35 12.82 -11.31
CA ASN A 162 -0.54 12.38 -12.43
C ASN A 162 -0.65 10.85 -12.51
N LEU A 163 -1.23 10.34 -13.57
CA LEU A 163 -1.41 8.92 -13.82
C LEU A 163 -0.74 8.52 -15.13
N HIS A 164 0.12 7.52 -15.04
CA HIS A 164 0.78 6.93 -16.21
C HIS A 164 0.57 5.41 -16.20
N ALA A 165 -0.19 4.89 -17.18
CA ALA A 165 -0.42 3.46 -17.38
C ALA A 165 0.18 3.04 -18.73
N ARG A 166 1.37 2.42 -18.72
CA ARG A 166 2.17 2.18 -19.94
C ARG A 166 1.45 1.33 -21.00
N GLN A 167 0.71 0.31 -20.58
CA GLN A 167 0.08 -0.66 -21.48
C GLN A 167 -1.44 -0.62 -21.48
N GLY A 168 -2.05 0.16 -20.60
CA GLY A 168 -3.50 0.34 -20.61
C GLY A 168 -4.11 0.81 -19.30
N LEU A 169 -5.22 1.50 -19.47
CA LEU A 169 -6.06 2.02 -18.38
C LEU A 169 -7.50 1.62 -18.66
N ASP A 170 -8.11 0.91 -17.73
CA ASP A 170 -9.56 0.70 -17.69
C ASP A 170 -10.15 1.55 -16.56
N ASN A 171 -11.03 2.48 -16.90
CA ASN A 171 -11.74 3.32 -15.95
C ASN A 171 -13.26 3.18 -16.13
N THR A 172 -13.72 1.99 -16.54
CA THR A 172 -15.15 1.72 -16.74
C THR A 172 -15.93 1.97 -15.44
N GLN A 173 -16.88 2.88 -15.48
CA GLN A 173 -17.67 3.33 -14.32
C GLN A 173 -16.84 3.85 -13.13
N GLY A 174 -15.53 4.05 -13.31
CA GLY A 174 -14.61 4.56 -12.30
C GLY A 174 -14.47 6.09 -12.33
N LEU A 175 -13.83 6.62 -11.32
CA LEU A 175 -13.52 8.03 -11.19
C LEU A 175 -12.01 8.26 -11.19
N LEU A 176 -11.55 9.10 -12.10
CA LEU A 176 -10.24 9.76 -12.04
C LEU A 176 -10.50 11.25 -11.80
N GLY A 177 -10.03 11.78 -10.67
CA GLY A 177 -10.34 13.14 -10.25
C GLY A 177 -9.14 13.95 -9.79
N ALA A 178 -9.17 15.25 -10.12
CA ALA A 178 -8.26 16.24 -9.56
C ALA A 178 -8.99 17.59 -9.40
N GLY A 179 -8.63 18.33 -8.33
CA GLY A 179 -9.21 19.65 -8.11
C GLY A 179 -8.60 20.74 -8.96
N GLU A 180 -7.31 20.61 -9.32
CA GLU A 180 -6.57 21.63 -10.09
C GLU A 180 -6.04 21.07 -11.41
N MET A 181 -5.32 19.92 -11.38
CA MET A 181 -4.67 19.38 -12.56
C MET A 181 -4.79 17.86 -12.61
N LEU A 182 -5.38 17.38 -13.70
CA LEU A 182 -5.44 15.96 -14.05
C LEU A 182 -4.55 15.71 -15.28
N THR A 183 -3.54 14.87 -15.11
CA THR A 183 -2.71 14.37 -16.20
C THR A 183 -2.87 12.86 -16.28
N VAL A 184 -3.32 12.35 -17.40
CA VAL A 184 -3.43 10.91 -17.66
C VAL A 184 -2.71 10.61 -18.96
N SER A 185 -1.80 9.65 -18.92
CA SER A 185 -1.09 9.17 -20.08
C SER A 185 -1.09 7.64 -20.14
N SER A 186 -1.25 7.10 -21.34
CA SER A 186 -1.13 5.67 -21.62
C SER A 186 -0.38 5.53 -22.95
N GLU A 187 0.66 4.71 -22.96
CA GLU A 187 1.37 4.36 -24.17
C GLU A 187 0.63 3.16 -24.80
N ILE A 188 -0.17 3.44 -25.83
CA ILE A 188 -0.71 2.36 -26.65
C ILE A 188 0.43 1.93 -27.56
N GLY A 189 1.00 0.76 -27.31
CA GLY A 189 1.97 0.17 -28.23
C GLY A 189 1.35 0.11 -29.63
N ARG A 190 1.93 0.85 -30.57
CA ARG A 190 1.55 0.67 -31.98
C ARG A 190 2.03 -0.72 -32.39
N ALA A 191 1.09 -1.57 -32.79
CA ALA A 191 1.37 -2.81 -33.48
C ALA A 191 1.98 -2.50 -34.87
#